data_d314ea560ec73f69e22fb608370f4ba6
#
_entry.id   d314ea560ec73f69e22fb608370f4ba6
#
_cell.length_a   1.000
_cell.length_b   1.000
_cell.length_c   1.000
_cell.angle_alpha   90.00
_cell.angle_beta   90.00
_cell.angle_gamma   90.00
#
_symmetry.space_group_name_H-M   'P 1'
#
loop_
_entity.id
_entity.type
_entity.pdbx_description
1 polymer ?
#
loop_
_entity_poly.entity_id
_entity_poly.type
_entity_poly.pdbx_seq_one_letter_code
_entity_poly.pdbx_strand_id
1 'polypeptide(L)'
;MVKSNRSMNKLIRIIACMLLVLLTAGCRGNVSDVKVLEYKSDIYSEEEIEEAIEVVKKYFRSEFSGCTLTEITYAGDDKILSYEVWATRNDADEVIVLISSFDVDASGGDGSLNPNSTYSNWSWILARRNGEKWQHVDHGY
;
A
#
# COMPACT_ATOMS: atom_id res chain seq x y z
N MET A 1 -41.20 30.65 -20.52
CA MET A 1 -41.32 29.37 -19.79
C MET A 1 -40.25 28.32 -20.11
N VAL A 2 -39.48 28.47 -21.19
CA VAL A 2 -38.46 27.45 -21.60
C VAL A 2 -37.09 27.65 -20.92
N LYS A 3 -36.78 28.82 -20.34
CA LYS A 3 -35.46 29.07 -19.67
C LYS A 3 -35.27 28.40 -18.33
N SER A 4 -36.35 28.06 -17.59
CA SER A 4 -36.29 27.45 -16.25
C SER A 4 -35.81 25.97 -16.29
N ASN A 5 -36.24 25.20 -17.27
CA ASN A 5 -35.90 23.78 -17.38
C ASN A 5 -34.41 23.53 -17.73
N ARG A 6 -33.74 24.44 -18.43
CA ARG A 6 -32.32 24.30 -18.78
C ARG A 6 -31.40 24.49 -17.58
N SER A 7 -31.76 25.43 -16.70
CA SER A 7 -31.00 25.68 -15.47
C SER A 7 -31.17 24.53 -14.47
N MET A 8 -32.37 24.00 -14.31
CA MET A 8 -32.71 22.90 -13.43
C MET A 8 -32.00 21.58 -13.88
N ASN A 9 -31.98 21.32 -15.19
CA ASN A 9 -31.28 20.17 -15.74
C ASN A 9 -29.75 20.24 -15.56
N LYS A 10 -29.16 21.45 -15.62
CA LYS A 10 -27.73 21.65 -15.31
C LYS A 10 -27.44 21.41 -13.83
N LEU A 11 -28.29 21.92 -12.94
CA LEU A 11 -28.17 21.73 -11.49
C LEU A 11 -28.27 20.24 -11.12
N ILE A 12 -29.23 19.50 -11.68
CA ILE A 12 -29.40 18.06 -11.46
C ILE A 12 -28.17 17.28 -11.97
N ARG A 13 -27.60 17.64 -13.10
CA ARG A 13 -26.38 17.01 -13.63
C ARG A 13 -25.15 17.28 -12.75
N ILE A 14 -25.02 18.48 -12.20
CA ILE A 14 -23.92 18.84 -11.28
C ILE A 14 -24.07 18.06 -9.96
N ILE A 15 -25.28 17.97 -9.42
CA ILE A 15 -25.57 17.21 -8.20
C ILE A 15 -25.34 15.71 -8.43
N ALA A 16 -25.75 15.17 -9.57
CA ALA A 16 -25.49 13.76 -9.93
C ALA A 16 -24.00 13.46 -10.10
N CYS A 17 -23.22 14.38 -10.70
CA CYS A 17 -21.78 14.26 -10.81
C CYS A 17 -21.09 14.35 -9.44
N MET A 18 -21.54 15.26 -8.55
CA MET A 18 -21.03 15.34 -7.16
C MET A 18 -21.35 14.09 -6.34
N LEU A 19 -22.56 13.52 -6.48
CA LEU A 19 -22.90 12.26 -5.83
C LEU A 19 -22.05 11.08 -6.35
N LEU A 20 -21.75 11.05 -7.65
CA LEU A 20 -20.91 10.00 -8.24
C LEU A 20 -19.48 10.07 -7.73
N VAL A 21 -18.94 11.28 -7.52
CA VAL A 21 -17.60 11.48 -6.95
C VAL A 21 -17.52 11.06 -5.47
N LEU A 22 -18.62 11.24 -4.72
CA LEU A 22 -18.70 10.81 -3.31
C LEU A 22 -18.79 9.28 -3.16
N LEU A 23 -19.26 8.55 -4.18
CA LEU A 23 -19.35 7.08 -4.16
C LEU A 23 -18.00 6.38 -4.45
N THR A 24 -16.99 7.10 -4.91
CA THR A 24 -15.63 6.55 -5.15
C THR A 24 -14.67 6.72 -3.96
N ALA A 25 -15.13 7.32 -2.85
CA ALA A 25 -14.30 7.58 -1.68
C ALA A 25 -14.20 6.40 -0.69
N GLY A 26 -14.75 5.23 -1.00
CA GLY A 26 -14.81 4.14 -0.06
C GLY A 26 -14.31 2.82 -0.60
N CYS A 27 -13.02 2.57 -0.57
CA CYS A 27 -12.40 1.24 -0.57
C CYS A 27 -10.89 1.38 -0.80
N ARG A 28 -10.21 2.10 0.08
CA ARG A 28 -8.75 2.20 0.08
C ARG A 28 -8.20 1.62 1.38
N GLY A 29 -7.00 1.06 1.33
CA GLY A 29 -6.27 0.71 2.52
C GLY A 29 -5.97 1.96 3.37
N ASN A 30 -6.08 1.85 4.68
CA ASN A 30 -5.77 2.93 5.61
C ASN A 30 -4.30 2.85 6.04
N VAL A 31 -3.59 3.95 5.90
CA VAL A 31 -2.17 4.11 6.29
C VAL A 31 -1.94 5.38 7.09
N SER A 32 -2.98 5.95 7.73
CA SER A 32 -2.91 7.25 8.42
C SER A 32 -2.07 7.22 9.69
N ASP A 33 -2.10 6.11 10.43
CA ASP A 33 -1.48 5.98 11.76
C ASP A 33 -0.50 4.80 11.83
N VAL A 34 0.25 4.57 10.77
CA VAL A 34 1.24 3.49 10.71
C VAL A 34 2.40 3.78 11.64
N LYS A 35 2.65 2.86 12.56
CA LYS A 35 3.83 2.90 13.43
C LYS A 35 5.02 2.27 12.71
N VAL A 36 6.04 3.08 12.44
CA VAL A 36 7.34 2.57 11.98
C VAL A 36 8.13 2.09 13.19
N LEU A 37 8.42 0.79 13.25
CA LEU A 37 9.20 0.23 14.34
C LEU A 37 10.69 0.47 14.11
N GLU A 38 11.47 0.51 15.20
CA GLU A 38 12.92 0.69 15.16
C GLU A 38 13.61 -0.40 14.34
N TYR A 39 14.56 -0.02 13.52
CA TYR A 39 15.37 -0.93 12.70
C TYR A 39 16.84 -0.46 12.66
N LYS A 40 17.71 -1.38 12.22
CA LYS A 40 19.11 -1.10 11.92
C LYS A 40 19.48 -1.81 10.63
N SER A 41 20.37 -1.19 9.85
CA SER A 41 20.97 -1.77 8.66
C SER A 41 22.39 -1.30 8.50
N ASP A 42 23.27 -2.19 8.08
CA ASP A 42 24.62 -1.88 7.62
C ASP A 42 24.69 -1.80 6.08
N ILE A 43 23.58 -2.15 5.39
CA ILE A 43 23.48 -2.22 3.93
C ILE A 43 22.78 -0.99 3.37
N TYR A 44 21.65 -0.59 3.98
CA TYR A 44 20.81 0.50 3.53
C TYR A 44 20.82 1.66 4.51
N SER A 45 20.83 2.88 4.00
CA SER A 45 20.62 4.08 4.80
C SER A 45 19.18 4.16 5.31
N GLU A 46 18.97 4.96 6.34
CA GLU A 46 17.63 5.26 6.86
C GLU A 46 16.71 5.83 5.77
N GLU A 47 17.23 6.74 4.94
CA GLU A 47 16.51 7.35 3.83
C GLU A 47 16.05 6.31 2.80
N GLU A 48 16.91 5.34 2.43
CA GLU A 48 16.56 4.27 1.50
C GLU A 48 15.47 3.35 2.05
N ILE A 49 15.50 3.07 3.34
CA ILE A 49 14.47 2.26 4.01
C ILE A 49 13.15 3.03 4.11
N GLU A 50 13.19 4.33 4.44
CA GLU A 50 12.00 5.18 4.44
C GLU A 50 11.35 5.28 3.07
N GLU A 51 12.15 5.41 2.00
CA GLU A 51 11.62 5.36 0.62
C GLU A 51 10.90 4.03 0.32
N ALA A 52 11.46 2.91 0.76
CA ALA A 52 10.84 1.59 0.60
C ALA A 52 9.51 1.51 1.39
N ILE A 53 9.47 2.02 2.62
CA ILE A 53 8.25 2.09 3.44
C ILE A 53 7.16 2.90 2.73
N GLU A 54 7.50 4.04 2.13
CA GLU A 54 6.52 4.85 1.40
C GLU A 54 5.99 4.15 0.15
N VAL A 55 6.81 3.34 -0.54
CA VAL A 55 6.34 2.50 -1.65
C VAL A 55 5.31 1.48 -1.16
N VAL A 56 5.57 0.79 -0.03
CA VAL A 56 4.62 -0.14 0.57
C VAL A 56 3.33 0.56 0.99
N LYS A 57 3.41 1.69 1.68
CA LYS A 57 2.23 2.46 2.09
C LYS A 57 1.38 2.90 0.90
N LYS A 58 2.01 3.29 -0.19
CA LYS A 58 1.32 3.66 -1.43
C LYS A 58 0.60 2.45 -2.03
N TYR A 59 1.27 1.31 -2.12
CA TYR A 59 0.69 0.07 -2.63
C TYR A 59 -0.46 -0.41 -1.73
N PHE A 60 -0.25 -0.45 -0.42
CA PHE A 60 -1.27 -0.83 0.56
C PHE A 60 -2.54 0.02 0.43
N ARG A 61 -2.37 1.34 0.29
CA ARG A 61 -3.51 2.25 0.11
C ARG A 61 -4.32 1.95 -1.14
N SER A 62 -3.70 1.53 -2.23
CA SER A 62 -4.41 1.23 -3.48
C SER A 62 -5.01 -0.18 -3.53
N GLU A 63 -4.34 -1.18 -2.96
CA GLU A 63 -4.67 -2.59 -3.17
C GLU A 63 -5.32 -3.28 -1.96
N PHE A 64 -5.12 -2.77 -0.73
CA PHE A 64 -5.61 -3.40 0.50
C PHE A 64 -6.89 -2.71 1.04
N SER A 65 -7.93 -2.70 0.23
CA SER A 65 -9.25 -2.17 0.60
C SER A 65 -9.79 -2.87 1.86
N GLY A 66 -10.37 -2.10 2.78
CA GLY A 66 -10.89 -2.64 4.05
C GLY A 66 -9.84 -3.09 5.06
N CYS A 67 -8.57 -2.74 4.82
CA CYS A 67 -7.46 -3.03 5.72
C CYS A 67 -6.83 -1.76 6.28
N THR A 68 -6.28 -1.87 7.49
CA THR A 68 -5.54 -0.80 8.17
C THR A 68 -4.13 -1.28 8.49
N LEU A 69 -3.13 -0.66 7.86
CA LEU A 69 -1.73 -0.93 8.16
C LEU A 69 -1.40 -0.34 9.54
N THR A 70 -1.01 -1.17 10.49
CA THR A 70 -0.77 -0.76 11.88
C THR A 70 0.70 -0.56 12.19
N GLU A 71 1.55 -1.46 11.71
CA GLU A 71 2.99 -1.42 11.95
C GLU A 71 3.76 -1.81 10.69
N ILE A 72 4.97 -1.25 10.52
CA ILE A 72 5.90 -1.61 9.48
C ILE A 72 7.34 -1.42 9.96
N THR A 73 8.24 -2.29 9.51
CA THR A 73 9.66 -2.20 9.79
C THR A 73 10.50 -2.83 8.70
N TYR A 74 11.79 -2.51 8.68
CA TYR A 74 12.78 -3.24 7.90
C TYR A 74 13.00 -4.64 8.49
N ALA A 75 13.05 -5.66 7.65
CA ALA A 75 13.16 -7.05 8.09
C ALA A 75 14.55 -7.44 8.62
N GLY A 76 15.56 -6.60 8.35
CA GLY A 76 16.96 -6.83 8.72
C GLY A 76 17.81 -7.34 7.54
N ASP A 77 19.11 -7.08 7.63
CA ASP A 77 20.09 -7.40 6.59
C ASP A 77 20.17 -8.91 6.29
N ASP A 78 20.00 -9.75 7.31
CA ASP A 78 20.03 -11.21 7.18
C ASP A 78 18.92 -11.76 6.26
N LYS A 79 17.80 -11.06 6.16
CA LYS A 79 16.68 -11.48 5.31
C LYS A 79 16.99 -11.29 3.84
N ILE A 80 17.82 -10.33 3.46
CA ILE A 80 18.15 -10.04 2.06
C ILE A 80 18.73 -11.26 1.35
N LEU A 81 19.63 -12.00 2.00
CA LEU A 81 20.24 -13.21 1.43
C LEU A 81 19.21 -14.27 1.01
N SER A 82 18.12 -14.38 1.75
CA SER A 82 17.03 -15.31 1.44
C SER A 82 16.14 -14.84 0.29
N TYR A 83 16.23 -13.57 -0.10
CA TYR A 83 15.37 -12.94 -1.09
C TYR A 83 16.11 -12.43 -2.33
N GLU A 84 17.42 -12.63 -2.44
CA GLU A 84 18.24 -12.21 -3.62
C GLU A 84 17.70 -12.71 -4.95
N VAL A 85 17.08 -13.89 -4.98
CA VAL A 85 16.43 -14.45 -6.16
C VAL A 85 15.37 -13.52 -6.73
N TRP A 86 14.75 -12.67 -5.92
CA TRP A 86 13.74 -11.70 -6.36
C TRP A 86 14.35 -10.56 -7.17
N ALA A 87 15.57 -10.14 -6.84
CA ALA A 87 16.30 -9.17 -7.66
C ALA A 87 16.52 -9.75 -9.08
N THR A 88 17.05 -10.95 -9.17
CA THR A 88 17.30 -11.63 -10.46
C THR A 88 16.01 -11.83 -11.26
N ARG A 89 14.92 -12.27 -10.64
CA ARG A 89 13.61 -12.46 -11.29
C ARG A 89 13.01 -11.18 -11.85
N ASN A 90 13.33 -10.05 -11.24
CA ASN A 90 12.78 -8.73 -11.62
C ASN A 90 13.80 -7.90 -12.41
N ASP A 91 14.89 -8.51 -12.90
CA ASP A 91 15.94 -7.84 -13.65
C ASP A 91 16.48 -6.61 -12.88
N ALA A 92 16.71 -6.78 -11.58
CA ALA A 92 17.17 -5.79 -10.63
C ALA A 92 18.48 -6.21 -9.97
N ASP A 93 19.16 -5.27 -9.32
CA ASP A 93 20.45 -5.49 -8.65
C ASP A 93 20.29 -5.60 -7.13
N GLU A 94 19.24 -5.05 -6.58
CA GLU A 94 19.03 -4.94 -5.14
C GLU A 94 17.61 -5.35 -4.76
N VAL A 95 17.49 -5.92 -3.57
CA VAL A 95 16.22 -6.29 -2.95
C VAL A 95 16.19 -5.79 -1.51
N ILE A 96 15.05 -5.27 -1.07
CA ILE A 96 14.78 -4.93 0.32
C ILE A 96 13.50 -5.62 0.77
N VAL A 97 13.49 -6.07 2.02
CA VAL A 97 12.33 -6.74 2.62
C VAL A 97 11.85 -5.93 3.82
N LEU A 98 10.58 -5.60 3.82
CA LEU A 98 9.88 -5.00 4.95
C LEU A 98 8.90 -5.99 5.54
N ILE A 99 8.61 -5.86 6.83
CA ILE A 99 7.62 -6.67 7.54
C ILE A 99 6.57 -5.74 8.15
N SER A 100 5.32 -6.15 8.08
CA SER A 100 4.21 -5.36 8.62
C SER A 100 3.20 -6.19 9.38
N SER A 101 2.35 -5.48 10.12
CA SER A 101 1.08 -5.98 10.65
C SER A 101 -0.05 -5.09 10.15
N PHE A 102 -1.21 -5.69 9.89
CA PHE A 102 -2.40 -4.95 9.49
C PHE A 102 -3.68 -5.64 9.96
N ASP A 103 -4.70 -4.86 10.19
CA ASP A 103 -6.03 -5.32 10.56
C ASP A 103 -6.95 -5.34 9.33
N VAL A 104 -7.83 -6.32 9.29
CA VAL A 104 -8.84 -6.52 8.25
C VAL A 104 -10.21 -6.27 8.86
N ASP A 105 -11.03 -5.46 8.23
CA ASP A 105 -12.40 -5.18 8.66
C ASP A 105 -13.38 -6.32 8.35
N ALA A 106 -14.67 -6.09 8.58
CA ALA A 106 -15.73 -7.08 8.35
C ALA A 106 -15.89 -7.48 6.87
N SER A 107 -15.34 -6.71 5.92
CA SER A 107 -15.42 -7.02 4.48
C SER A 107 -14.49 -8.14 4.05
N GLY A 108 -13.41 -8.41 4.81
CA GLY A 108 -12.37 -9.34 4.40
C GLY A 108 -11.49 -8.81 3.26
N GLY A 109 -11.28 -7.49 3.22
CA GLY A 109 -10.57 -6.84 2.12
C GLY A 109 -11.36 -6.93 0.82
N ASP A 110 -10.75 -7.51 -0.21
CA ASP A 110 -11.41 -7.85 -1.47
C ASP A 110 -12.13 -9.22 -1.44
N GLY A 111 -12.23 -9.83 -0.25
CA GLY A 111 -12.77 -11.17 -0.04
C GLY A 111 -11.71 -12.28 0.01
N SER A 112 -10.45 -11.96 -0.18
CA SER A 112 -9.32 -12.93 -0.11
C SER A 112 -8.75 -13.10 1.29
N LEU A 113 -9.07 -12.18 2.21
CA LEU A 113 -8.58 -12.17 3.59
C LEU A 113 -9.67 -12.58 4.58
N ASN A 114 -9.26 -13.03 5.76
CA ASN A 114 -10.20 -13.35 6.82
C ASN A 114 -10.82 -12.07 7.41
N PRO A 115 -12.16 -11.93 7.43
CA PRO A 115 -12.80 -10.78 8.07
C PRO A 115 -12.47 -10.66 9.55
N ASN A 116 -12.37 -9.42 10.05
CA ASN A 116 -12.14 -9.10 11.46
C ASN A 116 -10.90 -9.79 12.05
N SER A 117 -9.83 -9.88 11.28
CA SER A 117 -8.58 -10.54 11.67
C SER A 117 -7.39 -9.58 11.60
N THR A 118 -6.30 -9.96 12.26
CA THR A 118 -5.01 -9.29 12.19
C THR A 118 -4.01 -10.21 11.49
N TYR A 119 -3.31 -9.68 10.51
CA TYR A 119 -2.18 -10.32 9.85
C TYR A 119 -0.89 -9.73 10.39
N SER A 120 -0.01 -10.58 10.91
CA SER A 120 1.31 -10.20 11.44
C SER A 120 2.42 -10.89 10.66
N ASN A 121 3.61 -10.30 10.67
CA ASN A 121 4.76 -10.81 9.91
C ASN A 121 4.53 -10.90 8.40
N TRP A 122 3.72 -10.03 7.86
CA TRP A 122 3.46 -9.94 6.43
C TRP A 122 4.64 -9.29 5.74
N SER A 123 5.27 -10.03 4.84
CA SER A 123 6.47 -9.61 4.12
C SER A 123 6.12 -8.79 2.88
N TRP A 124 6.91 -7.76 2.62
CA TRP A 124 6.89 -6.95 1.41
C TRP A 124 8.25 -7.02 0.76
N ILE A 125 8.31 -7.41 -0.49
CA ILE A 125 9.53 -7.55 -1.26
C ILE A 125 9.56 -6.45 -2.29
N LEU A 126 10.61 -5.63 -2.25
CA LEU A 126 10.85 -4.57 -3.21
C LEU A 126 12.21 -4.78 -3.86
N ALA A 127 12.30 -4.40 -5.12
CA ALA A 127 13.53 -4.48 -5.89
C ALA A 127 13.80 -3.16 -6.59
N ARG A 128 15.09 -2.88 -6.89
CA ARG A 128 15.49 -1.75 -7.70
C ARG A 128 16.73 -2.08 -8.53
N ARG A 129 16.98 -1.30 -9.57
CA ARG A 129 18.16 -1.37 -10.41
C ARG A 129 18.99 -0.10 -10.27
N ASN A 130 20.31 -0.25 -10.12
CA ASN A 130 21.27 0.87 -10.15
C ASN A 130 20.93 2.04 -9.23
N GLY A 131 20.41 1.78 -8.01
CA GLY A 131 20.03 2.81 -7.07
C GLY A 131 18.82 3.65 -7.49
N GLU A 132 18.02 3.18 -8.45
CA GLU A 132 16.74 3.78 -8.82
C GLU A 132 15.71 3.65 -7.69
N LYS A 133 14.50 4.10 -7.93
CA LYS A 133 13.40 4.00 -6.95
C LYS A 133 13.01 2.54 -6.72
N TRP A 134 12.72 2.21 -5.46
CA TRP A 134 12.17 0.92 -5.09
C TRP A 134 10.84 0.65 -5.80
N GLN A 135 10.67 -0.58 -6.23
CA GLN A 135 9.42 -1.08 -6.82
C GLN A 135 8.95 -2.30 -6.04
N HIS A 136 7.68 -2.32 -5.68
CA HIS A 136 7.05 -3.48 -5.08
C HIS A 136 7.00 -4.63 -6.10
N VAL A 137 7.45 -5.82 -5.71
CA VAL A 137 7.50 -6.99 -6.60
C VAL A 137 6.70 -8.16 -6.07
N ASP A 138 6.56 -8.31 -4.74
CA ASP A 138 5.75 -9.36 -4.14
C ASP A 138 5.45 -9.07 -2.66
N HIS A 139 4.48 -9.79 -2.09
CA HIS A 139 4.14 -9.74 -0.68
C HIS A 139 3.44 -11.02 -0.21
N GLY A 140 3.46 -11.27 1.11
CA GLY A 140 2.81 -12.43 1.73
C GLY A 140 3.57 -12.97 2.93
N TYR A 141 3.35 -14.24 3.26
CA TYR A 141 4.06 -14.97 4.30
C TYR A 141 5.30 -15.67 3.78
#